data_1deb440647a6df14d5459481494537dd
#
_entry.id   1deb440647a6df14d5459481494537dd
#
_cell.length_a   1.000
_cell.length_b   1.000
_cell.length_c   1.000
_cell.angle_alpha   90.00
_cell.angle_beta   90.00
_cell.angle_gamma   90.00
#
_symmetry.space_group_name_H-M   'P 1'
#
loop_
_entity.id
_entity.type
_entity.pdbx_description
1 polymer ?
#
loop_
_entity_poly.entity_id
_entity_poly.type
_entity_poly.pdbx_seq_one_letter_code
_entity_poly.pdbx_strand_id
1 'polypeptide(L)'
;MTEETKEPLIGKTLEELRTLARDLGMPAFVGGQIARWLYVQHVKDINEMANISKKHRELLAQRFTVGCHAPIDAQYSKDGTIKYLFPVYAGASKEKLRHEFVETVYIPDGDRATLCVSSQVGCKMNCLFCQTGKQGFEGSLTAAAIP
;
A
#
# COMPACT_ATOMS: atom_id res chain seq x y z
N MET A 1 -6.66 -9.47 -17.07
CA MET A 1 -5.57 -9.07 -16.17
C MET A 1 -6.09 -9.22 -14.76
N THR A 2 -5.49 -10.09 -13.97
CA THR A 2 -5.80 -10.24 -12.55
C THR A 2 -5.37 -8.97 -11.80
N GLU A 3 -5.98 -8.65 -10.66
CA GLU A 3 -5.62 -7.46 -9.84
C GLU A 3 -4.14 -7.40 -9.47
N GLU A 4 -3.49 -8.54 -9.35
CA GLU A 4 -2.06 -8.69 -9.05
C GLU A 4 -1.10 -8.07 -10.09
N THR A 5 -1.57 -7.75 -11.29
CA THR A 5 -0.76 -7.17 -12.37
C THR A 5 -0.95 -5.66 -12.54
N LYS A 6 -1.92 -5.05 -11.81
CA LYS A 6 -2.23 -3.63 -11.91
C LYS A 6 -1.33 -2.80 -11.01
N GLU A 7 -0.97 -1.61 -11.47
CA GLU A 7 -0.15 -0.69 -10.69
C GLU A 7 -0.98 0.00 -9.59
N PRO A 8 -0.50 0.08 -8.35
CA PRO A 8 -1.22 0.78 -7.28
C PRO A 8 -1.19 2.30 -7.48
N LEU A 9 -2.32 2.96 -7.21
CA LEU A 9 -2.43 4.42 -7.19
C LEU A 9 -1.94 5.02 -5.86
N ILE A 10 -2.16 4.31 -4.75
CA ILE A 10 -1.66 4.73 -3.44
C ILE A 10 -0.13 4.78 -3.45
N GLY A 11 0.45 5.70 -2.69
CA GLY A 11 1.89 5.94 -2.69
C GLY A 11 2.38 6.92 -3.76
N LYS A 12 1.53 7.30 -4.74
CA LYS A 12 1.85 8.33 -5.74
C LYS A 12 1.64 9.72 -5.17
N THR A 13 2.55 10.62 -5.49
CA THR A 13 2.44 12.05 -5.17
C THR A 13 1.35 12.73 -6.02
N LEU A 14 0.91 13.91 -5.60
CA LEU A 14 -0.06 14.72 -6.36
C LEU A 14 0.42 15.00 -7.80
N GLU A 15 1.71 15.27 -7.98
CA GLU A 15 2.27 15.57 -9.31
C GLU A 15 2.31 14.33 -10.20
N GLU A 16 2.63 13.17 -9.65
CA GLU A 16 2.55 11.90 -10.37
C GLU A 16 1.12 11.57 -10.78
N LEU A 17 0.12 11.80 -9.91
CA LEU A 17 -1.28 11.59 -10.23
C LEU A 17 -1.80 12.59 -11.29
N ARG A 18 -1.32 13.83 -11.30
CA ARG A 18 -1.63 14.82 -12.35
C ARG A 18 -1.02 14.43 -13.69
N THR A 19 0.21 13.94 -13.68
CA THR A 19 0.90 13.45 -14.88
C THR A 19 0.18 12.23 -15.44
N LEU A 20 -0.14 11.27 -14.57
CA LEU A 20 -0.91 10.09 -14.93
C LEU A 20 -2.27 10.44 -15.55
N ALA A 21 -2.99 11.40 -14.98
CA ALA A 21 -4.25 11.88 -15.56
C ALA A 21 -4.05 12.42 -16.98
N ARG A 22 -3.03 13.25 -17.21
CA ARG A 22 -2.69 13.77 -18.55
C ARG A 22 -2.34 12.67 -19.54
N ASP A 23 -1.53 11.70 -19.13
CA ASP A 23 -1.09 10.58 -19.96
C ASP A 23 -2.27 9.66 -20.39
N LEU A 24 -3.32 9.62 -19.56
CA LEU A 24 -4.58 8.95 -19.87
C LEU A 24 -5.58 9.81 -20.65
N GLY A 25 -5.18 11.02 -21.08
CA GLY A 25 -6.04 11.95 -21.80
C GLY A 25 -7.13 12.61 -20.95
N MET A 26 -6.94 12.64 -19.64
CA MET A 26 -7.83 13.30 -18.67
C MET A 26 -7.35 14.72 -18.37
N PRO A 27 -8.24 15.65 -17.99
CA PRO A 27 -7.85 16.95 -17.48
C PRO A 27 -6.95 16.80 -16.23
N ALA A 28 -5.93 17.67 -16.09
CA ALA A 28 -4.95 17.59 -14.98
C ALA A 28 -5.60 17.71 -13.58
N PHE A 29 -6.75 18.39 -13.46
CA PHE A 29 -7.46 18.49 -12.19
C PHE A 29 -8.00 17.15 -11.68
N VAL A 30 -8.21 16.16 -12.58
CA VAL A 30 -8.63 14.79 -12.19
C VAL A 30 -7.57 14.14 -11.32
N GLY A 31 -6.27 14.41 -11.52
CA GLY A 31 -5.22 13.96 -10.61
C GLY A 31 -5.41 14.44 -9.17
N GLY A 32 -5.87 15.69 -8.99
CA GLY A 32 -6.22 16.22 -7.67
C GLY A 32 -7.46 15.55 -7.06
N GLN A 33 -8.45 15.20 -7.89
CA GLN A 33 -9.63 14.44 -7.43
C GLN A 33 -9.21 13.03 -6.99
N ILE A 34 -8.38 12.33 -7.76
CA ILE A 34 -7.84 11.02 -7.40
C ILE A 34 -7.09 11.11 -6.06
N ALA A 35 -6.18 12.07 -5.91
CA ALA A 35 -5.45 12.28 -4.67
C ALA A 35 -6.37 12.46 -3.45
N ARG A 36 -7.44 13.25 -3.60
CA ARG A 36 -8.41 13.46 -2.53
C ARG A 36 -9.16 12.17 -2.15
N TRP A 37 -9.55 11.37 -3.14
CA TRP A 37 -10.20 10.09 -2.91
C TRP A 37 -9.27 9.10 -2.18
N LEU A 38 -8.00 9.03 -2.58
CA LEU A 38 -7.02 8.14 -1.97
C LEU A 38 -6.66 8.56 -0.53
N TYR A 39 -6.29 9.84 -0.34
CA TYR A 39 -5.62 10.29 0.89
C TYR A 39 -6.53 11.01 1.89
N VAL A 40 -7.73 11.41 1.48
CA VAL A 40 -8.70 12.08 2.36
C VAL A 40 -9.95 11.23 2.57
N GLN A 41 -10.45 10.59 1.50
CA GLN A 41 -11.66 9.76 1.57
C GLN A 41 -11.34 8.27 1.83
N HIS A 42 -10.08 7.87 1.66
CA HIS A 42 -9.60 6.51 1.91
C HIS A 42 -10.42 5.42 1.21
N VAL A 43 -10.79 5.67 -0.06
CA VAL A 43 -11.56 4.72 -0.88
C VAL A 43 -10.78 3.43 -1.09
N LYS A 44 -11.50 2.33 -1.23
CA LYS A 44 -10.94 1.00 -1.48
C LYS A 44 -11.06 0.57 -2.94
N ASP A 45 -11.95 1.19 -3.69
CA ASP A 45 -12.21 0.88 -5.10
C ASP A 45 -12.26 2.16 -5.94
N ILE A 46 -11.71 2.11 -7.17
CA ILE A 46 -11.74 3.22 -8.13
C ILE A 46 -13.19 3.60 -8.49
N ASN A 47 -14.11 2.65 -8.46
CA ASN A 47 -15.52 2.88 -8.77
C ASN A 47 -16.23 3.77 -7.74
N GLU A 48 -15.72 3.88 -6.53
CA GLU A 48 -16.23 4.77 -5.48
C GLU A 48 -15.97 6.25 -5.76
N MET A 49 -15.05 6.58 -6.68
CA MET A 49 -14.66 7.95 -7.02
C MET A 49 -15.76 8.68 -7.84
N ALA A 50 -16.88 9.01 -7.19
CA ALA A 50 -18.12 9.45 -7.81
C ALA A 50 -18.02 10.73 -8.65
N ASN A 51 -17.10 11.64 -8.33
CA ASN A 51 -16.87 12.89 -9.09
C ASN A 51 -15.94 12.73 -10.31
N ILE A 52 -15.46 11.51 -10.56
CA ILE A 52 -14.72 11.15 -11.76
C ILE A 52 -15.70 10.45 -12.71
N SER A 53 -15.71 10.86 -13.99
CA SER A 53 -16.64 10.29 -14.98
C SER A 53 -16.47 8.77 -15.09
N LYS A 54 -17.55 8.06 -15.38
CA LYS A 54 -17.54 6.60 -15.53
C LYS A 54 -16.47 6.15 -16.52
N LYS A 55 -16.36 6.82 -17.68
CA LYS A 55 -15.32 6.54 -18.69
C LYS A 55 -13.90 6.62 -18.12
N HIS A 56 -13.62 7.65 -17.32
CA HIS A 56 -12.30 7.84 -16.72
C HIS A 56 -12.03 6.79 -15.63
N ARG A 57 -13.03 6.42 -14.82
CA ARG A 57 -12.89 5.34 -13.84
C ARG A 57 -12.60 4.00 -14.52
N GLU A 58 -13.27 3.69 -15.61
CA GLU A 58 -13.03 2.48 -16.40
C GLU A 58 -11.60 2.44 -16.97
N LEU A 59 -11.10 3.58 -17.49
CA LEU A 59 -9.71 3.70 -17.98
C LEU A 59 -8.69 3.50 -16.85
N LEU A 60 -8.94 4.09 -15.68
CA LEU A 60 -8.10 3.88 -14.51
C LEU A 60 -8.11 2.42 -14.06
N ALA A 61 -9.29 1.81 -13.93
CA ALA A 61 -9.46 0.45 -13.46
C ALA A 61 -8.86 -0.62 -14.40
N GLN A 62 -8.63 -0.30 -15.68
CA GLN A 62 -7.95 -1.21 -16.60
C GLN A 62 -6.47 -1.40 -16.27
N ARG A 63 -5.78 -0.36 -15.79
CA ARG A 63 -4.33 -0.34 -15.58
C ARG A 63 -3.91 -0.24 -14.12
N PHE A 64 -4.79 0.29 -13.28
CA PHE A 64 -4.50 0.64 -11.89
C PHE A 64 -5.48 -0.02 -10.93
N THR A 65 -5.03 -0.17 -9.70
CA THR A 65 -5.85 -0.47 -8.53
C THR A 65 -5.62 0.62 -7.48
N VAL A 66 -6.50 0.74 -6.49
CA VAL A 66 -6.24 1.65 -5.36
C VAL A 66 -4.97 1.23 -4.64
N GLY A 67 -4.75 -0.07 -4.45
CA GLY A 67 -3.53 -0.62 -3.88
C GLY A 67 -3.56 -0.83 -2.37
N CYS A 68 -4.72 -0.66 -1.72
CA CYS A 68 -4.89 -1.03 -0.32
C CYS A 68 -5.16 -2.53 -0.21
N HIS A 69 -4.32 -3.24 0.53
CA HIS A 69 -4.52 -4.65 0.85
C HIS A 69 -5.04 -4.81 2.27
N ALA A 70 -5.99 -5.73 2.45
CA ALA A 70 -6.41 -6.12 3.78
C ALA A 70 -5.34 -7.06 4.41
N PRO A 71 -5.18 -7.04 5.74
CA PRO A 71 -4.35 -8.03 6.40
C PRO A 71 -4.93 -9.43 6.17
N ILE A 72 -4.06 -10.42 6.02
CA ILE A 72 -4.47 -11.83 5.86
C ILE A 72 -4.66 -12.52 7.20
N ASP A 73 -4.04 -11.98 8.26
CA ASP A 73 -4.15 -12.48 9.63
C ASP A 73 -4.08 -11.33 10.64
N ALA A 74 -4.70 -11.53 11.80
CA ALA A 74 -4.66 -10.59 12.91
C ALA A 74 -4.62 -11.35 14.24
N GLN A 75 -3.61 -11.05 15.05
CA GLN A 75 -3.44 -11.64 16.39
C GLN A 75 -3.74 -10.58 17.44
N TYR A 76 -4.61 -10.92 18.37
CA TYR A 76 -5.10 -10.02 19.43
C TYR A 76 -4.48 -10.41 20.77
N SER A 77 -3.89 -9.44 21.44
CA SER A 77 -3.36 -9.59 22.81
C SER A 77 -4.35 -9.09 23.85
N LYS A 78 -4.19 -9.54 25.10
CA LYS A 78 -5.07 -9.16 26.24
C LYS A 78 -5.00 -7.68 26.59
N ASP A 79 -3.90 -7.01 26.29
CA ASP A 79 -3.66 -5.60 26.52
C ASP A 79 -4.22 -4.69 25.42
N GLY A 80 -4.92 -5.27 24.41
CA GLY A 80 -5.46 -4.55 23.28
C GLY A 80 -4.49 -4.37 22.11
N THR A 81 -3.24 -4.84 22.24
CA THR A 81 -2.28 -4.86 21.14
C THR A 81 -2.76 -5.80 20.02
N ILE A 82 -2.68 -5.34 18.78
CA ILE A 82 -3.08 -6.13 17.62
C ILE A 82 -1.89 -6.20 16.65
N LYS A 83 -1.50 -7.40 16.29
CA LYS A 83 -0.49 -7.65 15.26
C LYS A 83 -1.17 -8.12 13.99
N TYR A 84 -0.98 -7.37 12.91
CA TYR A 84 -1.50 -7.68 11.59
C TYR A 84 -0.41 -8.25 10.70
N LEU A 85 -0.77 -9.17 9.82
CA LEU A 85 0.08 -9.72 8.78
C LEU A 85 -0.45 -9.27 7.42
N PHE A 86 0.39 -8.53 6.68
CA PHE A 86 0.04 -8.05 5.35
C PHE A 86 0.84 -8.77 4.26
N PRO A 87 0.20 -9.16 3.16
CA PRO A 87 0.89 -9.65 1.99
C PRO A 87 1.54 -8.45 1.28
N VAL A 88 2.79 -8.58 0.89
CA VAL A 88 3.52 -7.57 0.12
C VAL A 88 4.28 -8.22 -1.02
N TYR A 89 4.58 -7.42 -2.02
CA TYR A 89 5.44 -7.84 -3.12
C TYR A 89 6.81 -7.20 -2.92
N ALA A 90 7.81 -8.02 -2.62
CA ALA A 90 9.20 -7.60 -2.50
C ALA A 90 10.00 -8.07 -3.71
N GLY A 91 10.90 -7.23 -4.18
CA GLY A 91 11.83 -7.60 -5.26
C GLY A 91 12.40 -6.40 -5.99
N ALA A 92 13.62 -6.54 -6.47
CA ALA A 92 14.33 -5.50 -7.20
C ALA A 92 13.85 -5.31 -8.65
N SER A 93 13.02 -6.20 -9.17
CA SER A 93 12.43 -6.13 -10.53
C SER A 93 11.08 -6.81 -10.59
N LYS A 94 10.23 -6.37 -11.52
CA LYS A 94 8.89 -6.95 -11.77
C LYS A 94 8.92 -8.46 -12.11
N GLU A 95 10.07 -8.97 -12.54
CA GLU A 95 10.25 -10.39 -12.92
C GLU A 95 10.56 -11.31 -11.74
N LYS A 96 10.92 -10.74 -10.57
CA LYS A 96 11.26 -11.49 -9.35
C LYS A 96 10.39 -11.09 -8.16
N LEU A 97 9.14 -10.72 -8.40
CA LEU A 97 8.18 -10.44 -7.33
C LEU A 97 7.88 -11.74 -6.58
N ARG A 98 8.29 -11.80 -5.32
CA ARG A 98 7.92 -12.87 -4.39
C ARG A 98 6.78 -12.38 -3.52
N HIS A 99 5.85 -13.27 -3.21
CA HIS A 99 4.87 -13.05 -2.15
C HIS A 99 5.59 -13.14 -0.81
N GLU A 100 5.77 -12.01 -0.18
CA GLU A 100 6.34 -11.89 1.14
C GLU A 100 5.29 -11.34 2.11
N PHE A 101 5.58 -11.40 3.38
CA PHE A 101 4.69 -10.90 4.42
C PHE A 101 5.43 -9.94 5.33
N VAL A 102 4.72 -8.90 5.77
CA VAL A 102 5.23 -7.96 6.77
C VAL A 102 4.24 -7.80 7.91
N GLU A 103 4.77 -7.57 9.08
CA GLU A 103 3.98 -7.33 10.27
C GLU A 103 3.78 -5.83 10.51
N THR A 104 2.59 -5.48 10.97
CA THR A 104 2.25 -4.16 11.48
C THR A 104 1.59 -4.34 12.84
N VAL A 105 2.01 -3.57 13.84
CA VAL A 105 1.52 -3.71 15.22
C VAL A 105 0.84 -2.43 15.67
N TYR A 106 -0.41 -2.54 16.06
CA TYR A 106 -1.17 -1.49 16.74
C TYR A 106 -1.05 -1.70 18.24
N ILE A 107 -0.56 -0.69 18.97
CA ILE A 107 -0.31 -0.72 20.42
C ILE A 107 -1.11 0.42 21.04
N PRO A 108 -2.26 0.14 21.70
CA PRO A 108 -3.00 1.15 22.44
C PRO A 108 -2.28 1.52 23.75
N ASP A 109 -2.33 2.81 24.11
CA ASP A 109 -1.75 3.33 25.35
C ASP A 109 -2.63 4.49 25.88
N GLY A 110 -3.64 4.18 26.68
CA GLY A 110 -4.62 5.15 27.17
C GLY A 110 -5.32 5.88 26.01
N ASP A 111 -5.16 7.20 25.98
CA ASP A 111 -5.74 8.07 24.93
C ASP A 111 -4.87 8.13 23.65
N ARG A 112 -3.77 7.40 23.60
CA ARG A 112 -2.83 7.35 22.48
C ARG A 112 -2.77 5.96 21.89
N ALA A 113 -2.24 5.88 20.67
CA ALA A 113 -1.88 4.62 20.05
C ALA A 113 -0.56 4.76 19.29
N THR A 114 0.24 3.71 19.30
CA THR A 114 1.44 3.60 18.48
C THR A 114 1.17 2.60 17.37
N LEU A 115 1.49 2.98 16.14
CA LEU A 115 1.48 2.08 15.01
C LEU A 115 2.92 1.80 14.59
N CYS A 116 3.35 0.55 14.71
CA CYS A 116 4.65 0.10 14.24
C CYS A 116 4.46 -0.56 12.87
N VAL A 117 5.11 -0.02 11.83
CA VAL A 117 4.98 -0.52 10.47
C VAL A 117 6.33 -1.00 9.94
N SER A 118 6.31 -2.04 9.11
CA SER A 118 7.50 -2.55 8.44
C SER A 118 7.71 -1.81 7.12
N SER A 119 8.91 -1.30 6.89
CA SER A 119 9.32 -0.66 5.64
C SER A 119 10.22 -1.54 4.77
N GLN A 120 10.58 -2.71 5.26
CA GLN A 120 11.44 -3.70 4.60
C GLN A 120 10.93 -5.11 4.89
N VAL A 121 11.21 -6.04 3.99
CA VAL A 121 11.10 -7.47 4.25
C VAL A 121 12.45 -7.96 4.75
N GLY A 122 12.49 -8.38 6.02
CA GLY A 122 13.74 -8.68 6.71
C GLY A 122 14.56 -7.44 7.05
N CYS A 123 15.83 -7.60 7.35
CA CYS A 123 16.71 -6.49 7.74
C CYS A 123 18.17 -6.75 7.36
N LYS A 124 18.82 -5.73 6.76
CA LYS A 124 20.25 -5.79 6.39
C LYS A 124 21.20 -5.74 7.58
N MET A 125 20.76 -5.22 8.73
CA MET A 125 21.64 -4.97 9.88
C MET A 125 22.11 -6.26 10.55
N ASN A 126 21.38 -7.37 10.39
CA ASN A 126 21.72 -8.68 10.91
C ASN A 126 22.17 -8.69 12.39
N CYS A 127 21.48 -7.91 13.24
CA CYS A 127 21.79 -7.86 14.67
C CYS A 127 21.62 -9.23 15.32
N LEU A 128 22.58 -9.66 16.13
CA LEU A 128 22.63 -10.99 16.73
C LEU A 128 21.44 -11.33 17.63
N PHE A 129 20.83 -10.32 18.24
CA PHE A 129 19.67 -10.45 19.15
C PHE A 129 18.32 -10.23 18.46
N CYS A 130 18.30 -9.91 17.15
CA CYS A 130 17.09 -9.52 16.44
C CYS A 130 16.60 -10.63 15.51
N GLN A 131 15.37 -11.10 15.72
CA GLN A 131 14.78 -12.15 14.89
C GLN A 131 14.60 -11.70 13.43
N THR A 132 14.19 -10.45 13.22
CA THR A 132 14.05 -9.88 11.86
C THR A 132 15.41 -9.83 11.13
N GLY A 133 16.50 -9.53 11.85
CA GLY A 133 17.84 -9.57 11.28
C GLY A 133 18.27 -10.95 10.82
N LYS A 134 17.85 -12.01 11.56
CA LYS A 134 18.17 -13.42 11.23
C LYS A 134 17.39 -13.95 10.02
N GLN A 135 16.28 -13.32 9.65
CA GLN A 135 15.49 -13.69 8.47
C GLN A 135 16.18 -13.31 7.15
N GLY A 136 17.22 -12.49 7.22
CA GLY A 136 17.87 -11.93 6.03
C GLY A 136 17.17 -10.69 5.50
N PHE A 137 17.53 -10.24 4.30
CA PHE A 137 16.96 -9.06 3.65
C PHE A 137 16.48 -9.43 2.24
N GLU A 138 15.19 -9.33 2.01
CA GLU A 138 14.56 -9.62 0.72
C GLU A 138 14.27 -8.36 -0.11
N GLY A 139 14.09 -7.21 0.55
CA GLY A 139 13.87 -5.95 -0.14
C GLY A 139 13.28 -4.83 0.72
N SER A 140 13.38 -3.60 0.21
CA SER A 140 12.64 -2.45 0.75
C SER A 140 11.26 -2.39 0.12
N LEU A 141 10.25 -2.01 0.90
CA LEU A 141 8.90 -1.79 0.41
C LEU A 141 8.80 -0.46 -0.34
N THR A 142 7.93 -0.42 -1.34
CA THR A 142 7.50 0.85 -1.94
C THR A 142 6.54 1.56 -0.99
N ALA A 143 6.32 2.87 -1.19
CA ALA A 143 5.34 3.63 -0.41
C ALA A 143 3.92 3.00 -0.47
N ALA A 144 3.56 2.39 -1.60
CA ALA A 144 2.29 1.70 -1.77
C ALA A 144 2.20 0.36 -1.02
N ALA A 145 3.33 -0.25 -0.69
CA ALA A 145 3.41 -1.56 -0.05
C ALA A 145 3.59 -1.48 1.48
N ILE A 146 3.83 -0.29 2.03
CA ILE A 146 3.87 -0.09 3.49
C ILE A 146 2.42 -0.09 3.99
N PRO A 147 2.08 -0.99 4.95
CA PRO A 147 0.73 -1.14 5.48
C PRO A 147 0.18 0.09 6.18
#